data_1535379e0bf5a38c529717b1c914202a
#
_entry.id   1535379e0bf5a38c529717b1c914202a
#
_cell.length_a   1.000
_cell.length_b   1.000
_cell.length_c   1.000
_cell.angle_alpha   90.00
_cell.angle_beta   90.00
_cell.angle_gamma   90.00
#
_symmetry.space_group_name_H-M   'P 1'
#
loop_
_entity.id
_entity.type
_entity.pdbx_description
1 polymer ?
#
loop_
_entity_poly.entity_id
_entity_poly.type
_entity_poly.pdbx_seq_one_letter_code
_entity_poly.pdbx_strand_id
1 'polypeptide(L)'
;MAPPTTQQLNNPNNPTTPVKSIFIAFDQAHYEKIVDILTQSNCRGYTSISDVKGRGSKTGEPHYGSHAWPGLASAIITVVEDRQVDPLLAKLKALDEDRPMLGLRAFVWNVEKSI
;
A
#
# COMPACT_ATOMS: atom_id res chain seq x y z
N MET A 1 16.48 -28.44 18.48
CA MET A 1 16.51 -27.05 18.02
C MET A 1 15.80 -26.17 19.02
N ALA A 2 16.43 -25.10 19.45
CA ALA A 2 15.81 -24.17 20.37
C ALA A 2 14.72 -23.36 19.63
N PRO A 3 13.58 -23.06 20.29
CA PRO A 3 12.59 -22.19 19.67
C PRO A 3 13.15 -20.79 19.46
N PRO A 4 12.65 -20.06 18.46
CA PRO A 4 13.10 -18.68 18.24
C PRO A 4 12.75 -17.79 19.41
N THR A 5 13.59 -16.82 19.69
CA THR A 5 13.33 -15.81 20.73
C THR A 5 12.26 -14.84 20.22
N THR A 6 11.67 -14.08 21.14
CA THR A 6 10.72 -13.03 20.78
C THR A 6 11.34 -12.03 19.79
N GLN A 7 12.61 -11.69 20.00
CA GLN A 7 13.31 -10.76 19.13
C GLN A 7 13.45 -11.34 17.72
N GLN A 8 13.74 -12.64 17.60
CA GLN A 8 13.84 -13.29 16.30
C GLN A 8 12.51 -13.31 15.57
N LEU A 9 11.41 -13.58 16.29
CA LEU A 9 10.08 -13.61 15.70
C LEU A 9 9.63 -12.24 15.20
N ASN A 10 10.07 -11.18 15.87
CA ASN A 10 9.67 -9.81 15.52
C ASN A 10 10.63 -9.12 14.56
N ASN A 11 11.72 -9.77 14.21
CA ASN A 11 12.70 -9.22 13.29
C ASN A 11 12.24 -9.45 11.85
N PRO A 12 12.03 -8.38 11.03
CA PRO A 12 11.58 -8.55 9.65
C PRO A 12 12.58 -9.32 8.77
N ASN A 13 13.84 -9.44 9.20
CA ASN A 13 14.84 -10.22 8.48
C ASN A 13 14.81 -11.70 8.86
N ASN A 14 14.02 -12.07 9.85
CA ASN A 14 13.91 -13.45 10.29
C ASN A 14 12.96 -14.22 9.36
N PRO A 15 13.41 -15.32 8.74
CA PRO A 15 12.56 -16.05 7.80
C PRO A 15 11.29 -16.66 8.44
N THR A 16 11.22 -16.72 9.80
CA THR A 16 10.03 -17.20 10.48
C THR A 16 8.98 -16.12 10.69
N THR A 17 9.29 -14.84 10.38
CA THR A 17 8.37 -13.72 10.51
C THR A 17 7.97 -13.29 9.10
N PRO A 18 6.79 -13.70 8.61
CA PRO A 18 6.37 -13.31 7.26
C PRO A 18 6.12 -11.82 7.16
N VAL A 19 6.72 -11.22 6.16
CA VAL A 19 6.49 -9.81 5.81
C VAL A 19 6.03 -9.72 4.37
N LYS A 20 5.23 -8.71 4.13
CA LYS A 20 4.65 -8.45 2.82
C LYS A 20 4.94 -7.04 2.39
N SER A 21 5.11 -6.84 1.11
CA SER A 21 5.17 -5.51 0.52
C SER A 21 3.80 -5.19 -0.06
N ILE A 22 3.31 -4.01 0.19
CA ILE A 22 2.04 -3.53 -0.39
C ILE A 22 2.35 -2.29 -1.21
N PHE A 23 1.98 -2.35 -2.48
CA PHE A 23 2.09 -1.22 -3.39
C PHE A 23 0.69 -0.65 -3.59
N ILE A 24 0.52 0.64 -3.32
CA ILE A 24 -0.77 1.31 -3.39
C ILE A 24 -0.65 2.45 -4.39
N ALA A 25 -1.47 2.45 -5.43
CA ALA A 25 -1.53 3.55 -6.40
C ALA A 25 -2.91 4.20 -6.32
N PHE A 26 -2.95 5.53 -6.36
CA PHE A 26 -4.19 6.26 -6.14
C PHE A 26 -4.07 7.69 -6.67
N ASP A 27 -5.22 8.37 -6.77
CA ASP A 27 -5.25 9.78 -7.12
C ASP A 27 -4.62 10.62 -6.01
N GLN A 28 -3.69 11.49 -6.36
CA GLN A 28 -2.94 12.31 -5.41
C GLN A 28 -3.82 13.17 -4.51
N ALA A 29 -5.00 13.56 -4.97
CA ALA A 29 -5.92 14.35 -4.16
C ALA A 29 -6.33 13.64 -2.87
N HIS A 30 -6.19 12.33 -2.79
CA HIS A 30 -6.57 11.54 -1.63
C HIS A 30 -5.39 11.06 -0.81
N TYR A 31 -4.23 11.66 -1.01
CA TYR A 31 -3.01 11.26 -0.31
C TYR A 31 -3.18 11.19 1.20
N GLU A 32 -3.76 12.25 1.79
CA GLU A 32 -3.92 12.30 3.24
C GLU A 32 -4.83 11.21 3.77
N LYS A 33 -5.89 10.87 3.01
CA LYS A 33 -6.79 9.78 3.40
C LYS A 33 -6.08 8.43 3.41
N ILE A 34 -5.21 8.21 2.42
CA ILE A 34 -4.43 6.96 2.37
C ILE A 34 -3.46 6.91 3.55
N VAL A 35 -2.77 8.00 3.84
CA VAL A 35 -1.84 8.06 4.97
C VAL A 35 -2.58 7.84 6.29
N ASP A 36 -3.77 8.41 6.45
CA ASP A 36 -4.57 8.18 7.65
C ASP A 36 -4.93 6.70 7.81
N ILE A 37 -5.29 6.04 6.72
CA ILE A 37 -5.58 4.60 6.75
C ILE A 37 -4.35 3.81 7.19
N LEU A 38 -3.18 4.15 6.65
CA LEU A 38 -1.93 3.49 7.06
C LEU A 38 -1.66 3.69 8.54
N THR A 39 -1.83 4.90 9.04
CA THR A 39 -1.63 5.22 10.44
C THR A 39 -2.58 4.45 11.35
N GLN A 40 -3.87 4.42 11.00
CA GLN A 40 -4.89 3.68 11.75
C GLN A 40 -4.64 2.18 11.73
N SER A 41 -4.01 1.68 10.69
CA SER A 41 -3.69 0.27 10.53
C SER A 41 -2.32 -0.08 11.13
N ASN A 42 -1.69 0.86 11.79
CA ASN A 42 -0.35 0.71 12.37
C ASN A 42 0.73 0.38 11.33
N CYS A 43 0.55 0.88 10.12
CA CYS A 43 1.50 0.72 9.02
C CYS A 43 2.19 2.05 8.78
N ARG A 44 3.03 2.46 9.73
CA ARG A 44 3.61 3.80 9.74
C ARG A 44 4.85 3.99 8.86
N GLY A 45 5.54 2.90 8.56
CA GLY A 45 6.70 2.97 7.68
C GLY A 45 6.28 2.83 6.23
N TYR A 46 6.52 3.86 5.43
CA TYR A 46 6.18 3.80 4.02
C TYR A 46 7.06 4.73 3.22
N THR A 47 7.13 4.46 1.92
CA THR A 47 7.79 5.32 0.95
C THR A 47 6.72 5.80 -0.03
N SER A 48 6.66 7.10 -0.27
CA SER A 48 5.71 7.65 -1.21
C SER A 48 6.40 8.20 -2.45
N ILE A 49 5.73 8.06 -3.58
CA ILE A 49 6.18 8.56 -4.87
C ILE A 49 5.05 9.40 -5.43
N SER A 50 5.33 10.68 -5.72
CA SER A 50 4.33 11.59 -6.26
C SER A 50 4.49 11.73 -7.76
N ASP A 51 3.44 12.23 -8.41
CA ASP A 51 3.44 12.56 -9.84
C ASP A 51 3.75 11.35 -10.73
N VAL A 52 3.18 10.20 -10.38
CA VAL A 52 3.30 9.00 -11.21
C VAL A 52 2.20 9.01 -12.28
N LYS A 53 2.50 8.38 -13.39
CA LYS A 53 1.54 8.24 -14.50
C LYS A 53 1.13 6.79 -14.60
N GLY A 54 -0.13 6.57 -14.97
CA GLY A 54 -0.61 5.22 -15.13
C GLY A 54 -2.11 5.18 -15.30
N ARG A 55 -2.63 3.98 -15.29
CA ARG A 55 -4.06 3.74 -15.35
C ARG A 55 -4.43 2.81 -14.21
N GLY A 56 -5.38 3.25 -13.37
CA GLY A 56 -5.78 2.50 -12.19
C GLY A 56 -6.53 1.20 -12.49
N SER A 57 -7.07 1.05 -13.71
CA SER A 57 -7.74 -0.17 -14.13
C SER A 57 -7.72 -0.24 -15.65
N LYS A 58 -8.11 -1.40 -16.19
CA LYS A 58 -8.15 -1.59 -17.65
C LYS A 58 -9.09 -0.59 -18.33
N THR A 59 -10.17 -0.23 -17.67
CA THR A 59 -11.21 0.65 -18.22
C THR A 59 -11.23 2.01 -17.57
N GLY A 60 -10.33 2.25 -16.59
CA GLY A 60 -10.26 3.50 -15.87
C GLY A 60 -9.59 4.60 -16.69
N GLU A 61 -9.81 5.82 -16.24
CA GLU A 61 -9.17 6.98 -16.83
C GLU A 61 -7.66 6.95 -16.57
N PRO A 62 -6.83 7.32 -17.54
CA PRO A 62 -5.40 7.44 -17.30
C PRO A 62 -5.07 8.60 -16.36
N HIS A 63 -4.10 8.39 -15.49
CA HIS A 63 -3.64 9.44 -14.58
C HIS A 63 -2.35 10.07 -15.11
N TYR A 64 -2.48 10.86 -16.16
CA TYR A 64 -1.33 11.47 -16.81
C TYR A 64 -1.07 12.90 -16.39
N GLY A 65 -1.88 13.46 -15.50
CA GLY A 65 -1.75 14.85 -15.13
C GLY A 65 -2.14 15.81 -16.23
N SER A 66 -2.91 15.37 -17.22
CA SER A 66 -3.36 16.19 -18.32
C SER A 66 -4.70 16.85 -17.98
N HIS A 67 -5.15 17.74 -18.85
CA HIS A 67 -6.43 18.41 -18.68
C HIS A 67 -7.62 17.46 -18.69
N ALA A 68 -7.49 16.33 -19.36
CA ALA A 68 -8.54 15.30 -19.42
C ALA A 68 -8.67 14.57 -18.09
N TRP A 69 -7.64 14.62 -17.27
CA TRP A 69 -7.63 14.02 -15.94
C TRP A 69 -6.88 14.97 -15.02
N PRO A 70 -7.61 15.85 -14.30
CA PRO A 70 -6.96 16.93 -13.56
C PRO A 70 -6.10 16.48 -12.38
N GLY A 71 -6.29 15.26 -11.90
CA GLY A 71 -5.49 14.75 -10.80
C GLY A 71 -4.21 14.09 -11.27
N LEU A 72 -3.22 14.06 -10.40
CA LEU A 72 -2.00 13.28 -10.58
C LEU A 72 -2.09 12.05 -9.71
N ALA A 73 -1.43 10.99 -10.10
CA ALA A 73 -1.37 9.77 -9.31
C ALA A 73 -0.20 9.83 -8.34
N SER A 74 -0.37 9.17 -7.21
CA SER A 74 0.69 8.91 -6.25
C SER A 74 0.77 7.41 -6.01
N ALA A 75 1.91 6.97 -5.51
CA ALA A 75 2.10 5.58 -5.11
C ALA A 75 2.74 5.54 -3.73
N ILE A 76 2.37 4.55 -2.96
CA ILE A 76 2.98 4.28 -1.65
C ILE A 76 3.38 2.82 -1.62
N ILE A 77 4.59 2.58 -1.10
CA ILE A 77 5.07 1.24 -0.83
C ILE A 77 5.25 1.13 0.67
N THR A 78 4.62 0.14 1.29
CA THR A 78 4.78 -0.15 2.70
C THR A 78 5.09 -1.62 2.88
N VAL A 79 5.93 -1.93 3.87
CA VAL A 79 6.26 -3.32 4.21
C VAL A 79 5.67 -3.58 5.59
N VAL A 80 4.87 -4.61 5.67
CA VAL A 80 4.07 -4.91 6.86
C VAL A 80 4.16 -6.39 7.20
N GLU A 81 3.74 -6.75 8.41
CA GLU A 81 3.58 -8.14 8.79
C GLU A 81 2.37 -8.73 8.06
N ASP A 82 2.42 -10.01 7.81
CA ASP A 82 1.33 -10.70 7.11
C ASP A 82 -0.04 -10.45 7.72
N ARG A 83 -0.13 -10.42 9.05
CA ARG A 83 -1.39 -10.21 9.78
C ARG A 83 -2.00 -8.82 9.53
N GLN A 84 -1.20 -7.86 9.06
CA GLN A 84 -1.68 -6.50 8.83
C GLN A 84 -2.28 -6.32 7.43
N VAL A 85 -2.07 -7.29 6.55
CA VAL A 85 -2.46 -7.17 5.14
C VAL A 85 -3.97 -7.08 4.96
N ASP A 86 -4.69 -8.08 5.44
CA ASP A 86 -6.14 -8.14 5.20
C ASP A 86 -6.90 -6.97 5.81
N PRO A 87 -6.62 -6.54 7.06
CA PRO A 87 -7.27 -5.35 7.60
C PRO A 87 -6.97 -4.09 6.80
N LEU A 88 -5.73 -3.92 6.33
CA LEU A 88 -5.36 -2.76 5.53
C LEU A 88 -6.08 -2.79 4.18
N LEU A 89 -6.06 -3.92 3.49
CA LEU A 89 -6.75 -4.05 2.20
C LEU A 89 -8.25 -3.80 2.33
N ALA A 90 -8.87 -4.24 3.43
CA ALA A 90 -10.28 -4.00 3.65
C ALA A 90 -10.60 -2.51 3.74
N LYS A 91 -9.77 -1.74 4.44
CA LYS A 91 -9.95 -0.30 4.55
C LYS A 91 -9.74 0.41 3.21
N LEU A 92 -8.73 -0.01 2.46
CA LEU A 92 -8.48 0.54 1.13
C LEU A 92 -9.63 0.23 0.17
N LYS A 93 -10.14 -0.99 0.24
CA LYS A 93 -11.28 -1.40 -0.58
C LYS A 93 -12.53 -0.58 -0.26
N ALA A 94 -12.78 -0.32 1.02
CA ALA A 94 -13.91 0.49 1.44
C ALA A 94 -13.81 1.92 0.88
N LEU A 95 -12.61 2.49 0.87
CA LEU A 95 -12.39 3.81 0.30
C LEU A 95 -12.62 3.78 -1.21
N ASP A 96 -12.14 2.77 -1.90
CA ASP A 96 -12.32 2.63 -3.34
C ASP A 96 -13.80 2.49 -3.70
N GLU A 97 -14.56 1.73 -2.94
CA GLU A 97 -16.00 1.56 -3.15
C GLU A 97 -16.77 2.86 -2.93
N ASP A 98 -16.35 3.66 -1.95
CA ASP A 98 -16.94 4.95 -1.67
C ASP A 98 -16.62 5.98 -2.76
N ARG A 99 -15.48 5.82 -3.41
CA ARG A 99 -15.01 6.74 -4.45
C ARG A 99 -14.50 5.97 -5.66
N PRO A 100 -15.39 5.39 -6.47
CA PRO A 100 -14.97 4.47 -7.54
C PRO A 100 -14.12 5.11 -8.63
N MET A 101 -14.15 6.43 -8.77
CA MET A 101 -13.32 7.13 -9.76
C MET A 101 -11.90 7.42 -9.28
N LEU A 102 -11.57 6.99 -8.07
CA LEU A 102 -10.27 7.22 -7.46
C LEU A 102 -9.12 6.51 -8.18
N GLY A 103 -9.43 5.39 -8.84
CA GLY A 103 -8.38 4.61 -9.50
C GLY A 103 -7.48 3.88 -8.53
N LEU A 104 -7.95 3.64 -7.32
CA LEU A 104 -7.18 2.99 -6.27
C LEU A 104 -6.89 1.53 -6.62
N ARG A 105 -5.62 1.17 -6.54
CA ARG A 105 -5.17 -0.21 -6.71
C ARG A 105 -4.14 -0.52 -5.65
N ALA A 106 -4.20 -1.73 -5.13
CA ALA A 106 -3.23 -2.20 -4.16
C ALA A 106 -2.85 -3.63 -4.51
N PHE A 107 -1.55 -3.91 -4.45
CA PHE A 107 -1.01 -5.23 -4.76
C PHE A 107 -0.10 -5.65 -3.62
N VAL A 108 -0.12 -6.93 -3.32
CA VAL A 108 0.66 -7.50 -2.22
C VAL A 108 1.56 -8.60 -2.78
N TRP A 109 2.82 -8.58 -2.37
CA TRP A 109 3.72 -9.68 -2.68
C TRP A 109 4.68 -9.92 -1.52
N ASN A 110 5.31 -11.09 -1.56
CA ASN A 110 6.22 -11.51 -0.51
C ASN A 110 7.52 -10.73 -0.56
N VAL A 111 8.05 -10.40 0.62
CA VAL A 111 9.41 -9.88 0.74
C VAL A 111 10.30 -11.06 1.08
N GLU A 112 11.19 -11.40 0.17
CA GLU A 112 12.09 -12.54 0.39
C GLU A 112 13.22 -12.19 1.34
N LYS A 113 13.78 -10.99 1.20
CA LYS A 113 14.94 -10.55 1.98
C LYS A 113 14.85 -9.07 2.24
N SER A 114 15.42 -8.64 3.36
CA SER A 114 15.55 -7.23 3.69
C SER A 114 16.82 -7.02 4.51
N ILE A 115 17.18 -5.76 4.69
CA ILE A 115 18.31 -5.40 5.54
C ILE A 115 17.83 -4.65 6.77
#